data_4ed3d1239c449e377d98a8e9da4a83b7
#
_entry.id   4ed3d1239c449e377d98a8e9da4a83b7
#
_cell.length_a   1.000
_cell.length_b   1.000
_cell.length_c   1.000
_cell.angle_alpha   90.00
_cell.angle_beta   90.00
_cell.angle_gamma   90.00
#
_symmetry.space_group_name_H-M   'P 1'
#
loop_
_entity.id
_entity.type
_entity.pdbx_description
1 polymer ?
#
loop_
_entity_poly.entity_id
_entity_poly.type
_entity_poly.pdbx_seq_one_letter_code
_entity_poly.pdbx_strand_id
1 'polypeptide(L)'
;MKNLFALALLLLLLCGNNPAPAQAREAIKDGAQQFAALGDFKLQGGAVVHDFRLGYRILGKLNADRSNAILWPTWLGGKTEDLLQFIGPGKVVGSSKYFVILVDSIGNGISTSPSNSASQPKMKFPNIAIRDMVESEHRFLTEFMQITHLRAVMGVSMGGMQTFEWIVAYPDFMDLSIPIVGSPQSTSYDKLLWTAEIDAMKLDPAWNNGNPTGSFTRGVVLSEEIGSMNLTTPAYRVNHTKPEEFEKLETEIRKDASSDPGAVCDQIRQREAIIAHDIYHEFGISLGEAVKRVHSKMLVIVSWQDHMVNPAPAVEFGQALGAPIVDLESSCGHISTACVSVGPVVANFLDNPASAHNETRKESPKK
;
A
#
# COMPACT_ATOMS: atom_id res chain seq x y z
N MET A 1 69.83 23.50 -48.48
CA MET A 1 70.00 24.41 -47.32
C MET A 1 68.76 24.32 -46.44
N LYS A 2 69.02 23.98 -45.16
CA LYS A 2 68.16 24.16 -43.96
C LYS A 2 66.95 23.26 -43.77
N ASN A 3 67.21 22.38 -42.88
CA ASN A 3 66.27 21.55 -42.02
C ASN A 3 65.10 22.28 -41.44
N LEU A 4 63.95 21.60 -41.33
CA LEU A 4 63.00 21.86 -40.27
C LEU A 4 62.47 20.54 -39.68
N PHE A 5 62.75 20.34 -38.44
CA PHE A 5 62.27 19.25 -37.61
C PHE A 5 60.75 19.37 -37.35
N ALA A 6 60.00 18.29 -37.55
CA ALA A 6 58.63 18.17 -37.15
C ALA A 6 58.56 17.58 -35.73
N LEU A 7 58.02 18.36 -34.77
CA LEU A 7 57.75 17.95 -33.38
C LEU A 7 56.32 17.40 -33.29
N ALA A 8 56.16 16.10 -33.12
CA ALA A 8 54.85 15.48 -32.89
C ALA A 8 54.46 15.66 -31.41
N LEU A 9 53.42 16.45 -31.19
CA LEU A 9 52.83 16.65 -29.88
C LEU A 9 51.74 15.59 -29.63
N LEU A 10 52.01 14.63 -28.74
CA LEU A 10 51.10 13.57 -28.33
C LEU A 10 50.09 14.19 -27.33
N LEU A 11 48.86 14.47 -27.76
CA LEU A 11 47.75 14.87 -26.91
C LEU A 11 47.14 13.60 -26.28
N LEU A 12 47.47 13.35 -25.01
CA LEU A 12 46.76 12.41 -24.14
C LEU A 12 45.39 13.01 -23.78
N LEU A 13 44.34 12.50 -24.39
CA LEU A 13 42.96 12.71 -23.98
C LEU A 13 42.71 12.00 -22.63
N LEU A 14 42.83 12.72 -21.54
CA LEU A 14 42.32 12.34 -20.26
C LEU A 14 40.79 12.45 -20.32
N CYS A 15 40.10 11.35 -20.55
CA CYS A 15 38.66 11.22 -20.26
C CYS A 15 38.48 11.29 -18.74
N GLY A 16 38.31 12.48 -18.23
CA GLY A 16 37.86 12.69 -16.88
C GLY A 16 36.40 12.23 -16.76
N ASN A 17 36.16 11.10 -16.13
CA ASN A 17 34.86 10.78 -15.57
C ASN A 17 34.49 11.81 -14.50
N ASN A 18 33.84 12.89 -14.92
CA ASN A 18 33.16 13.76 -13.97
C ASN A 18 31.94 12.99 -13.48
N PRO A 19 31.86 12.59 -12.18
CA PRO A 19 30.61 12.13 -11.63
C PRO A 19 29.59 13.28 -11.77
N ALA A 20 28.40 12.97 -12.29
CA ALA A 20 27.30 13.92 -12.35
C ALA A 20 27.16 14.58 -10.94
N PRO A 21 26.95 15.90 -10.87
CA PRO A 21 26.80 16.57 -9.59
C PRO A 21 25.65 15.90 -8.85
N ALA A 22 25.95 15.36 -7.64
CA ALA A 22 24.94 14.90 -6.72
C ALA A 22 23.99 16.09 -6.53
N GLN A 23 22.76 15.98 -7.06
CA GLN A 23 21.73 16.96 -6.79
C GLN A 23 21.66 17.12 -5.26
N ALA A 24 21.91 18.33 -4.78
CA ALA A 24 21.77 18.64 -3.38
C ALA A 24 20.35 18.25 -2.96
N ARG A 25 20.23 17.18 -2.16
CA ARG A 25 18.93 16.79 -1.61
C ARG A 25 18.46 17.96 -0.77
N GLU A 26 17.39 18.62 -1.18
CA GLU A 26 16.69 19.56 -0.31
C GLU A 26 16.46 18.88 1.04
N ALA A 27 16.62 19.64 2.13
CA ALA A 27 16.40 19.11 3.48
C ALA A 27 14.97 18.54 3.55
N ILE A 28 14.88 17.24 3.80
CA ILE A 28 13.61 16.51 3.86
C ILE A 28 12.74 17.16 4.93
N LYS A 29 11.61 17.72 4.51
CA LYS A 29 10.64 18.35 5.41
C LYS A 29 9.77 17.27 6.02
N ASP A 30 9.82 17.11 7.33
CA ASP A 30 9.10 16.10 8.09
C ASP A 30 7.58 16.14 7.78
N GLY A 31 7.03 15.01 7.34
CA GLY A 31 5.61 14.85 6.98
C GLY A 31 5.15 15.48 5.65
N ALA A 32 6.04 16.19 4.91
CA ALA A 32 5.65 16.76 3.62
C ALA A 32 5.56 15.69 2.51
N GLN A 33 4.63 15.87 1.56
CA GLN A 33 4.57 15.06 0.35
C GLN A 33 5.83 15.25 -0.48
N GLN A 34 6.45 14.15 -0.89
CA GLN A 34 7.64 14.10 -1.72
C GLN A 34 7.46 13.08 -2.84
N PHE A 35 8.34 13.13 -3.84
CA PHE A 35 8.30 12.22 -4.98
C PHE A 35 9.71 11.74 -5.32
N ALA A 36 9.81 10.43 -5.55
CA ALA A 36 11.00 9.80 -6.12
C ALA A 36 10.77 9.49 -7.60
N ALA A 37 11.57 10.06 -8.49
CA ALA A 37 11.56 9.71 -9.90
C ALA A 37 12.33 8.39 -10.08
N LEU A 38 11.63 7.34 -10.48
CA LEU A 38 12.21 6.01 -10.67
C LEU A 38 12.39 5.66 -12.16
N GLY A 39 12.02 6.57 -13.10
CA GLY A 39 12.12 6.34 -14.53
C GLY A 39 11.16 5.25 -15.03
N ASP A 40 11.51 4.56 -16.10
CA ASP A 40 10.68 3.46 -16.59
C ASP A 40 10.66 2.29 -15.59
N PHE A 41 9.45 1.81 -15.31
CA PHE A 41 9.21 0.75 -14.33
C PHE A 41 8.54 -0.44 -15.02
N LYS A 42 9.26 -1.57 -15.09
CA LYS A 42 8.75 -2.80 -15.68
C LYS A 42 7.90 -3.56 -14.66
N LEU A 43 6.66 -3.83 -15.03
CA LEU A 43 5.71 -4.60 -14.24
C LEU A 43 5.93 -6.12 -14.40
N GLN A 44 5.42 -6.90 -13.47
CA GLN A 44 5.45 -8.37 -13.49
C GLN A 44 4.80 -8.93 -14.77
N GLY A 45 3.70 -8.35 -15.22
CA GLY A 45 3.04 -8.69 -16.47
C GLY A 45 3.80 -8.33 -17.73
N GLY A 46 5.03 -7.78 -17.62
CA GLY A 46 5.92 -7.41 -18.73
C GLY A 46 5.66 -6.04 -19.34
N ALA A 47 4.54 -5.37 -19.02
CA ALA A 47 4.29 -4.00 -19.42
C ALA A 47 5.24 -3.02 -18.70
N VAL A 48 5.35 -1.80 -19.20
CA VAL A 48 6.19 -0.75 -18.61
C VAL A 48 5.33 0.44 -18.24
N VAL A 49 5.46 0.93 -17.01
CA VAL A 49 4.96 2.25 -16.62
C VAL A 49 6.08 3.26 -16.90
N HIS A 50 5.81 4.17 -17.85
CA HIS A 50 6.78 5.20 -18.24
C HIS A 50 6.80 6.37 -17.27
N ASP A 51 7.98 6.95 -17.07
CA ASP A 51 8.21 8.11 -16.21
C ASP A 51 7.65 7.90 -14.78
N PHE A 52 7.85 6.69 -14.23
CA PHE A 52 7.29 6.32 -12.96
C PHE A 52 7.81 7.18 -11.81
N ARG A 53 6.89 7.75 -11.07
CA ARG A 53 7.14 8.61 -9.91
C ARG A 53 6.40 8.04 -8.72
N LEU A 54 7.13 7.73 -7.65
CA LEU A 54 6.58 7.24 -6.39
C LEU A 54 6.39 8.40 -5.41
N GLY A 55 5.17 8.58 -4.91
CA GLY A 55 4.84 9.51 -3.83
C GLY A 55 5.19 8.93 -2.47
N TYR A 56 5.74 9.74 -1.57
CA TYR A 56 6.08 9.30 -0.22
C TYR A 56 6.09 10.44 0.77
N ARG A 57 6.01 10.09 2.07
CA ARG A 57 6.27 11.01 3.18
C ARG A 57 7.24 10.35 4.15
N ILE A 58 8.00 11.15 4.88
CA ILE A 58 8.93 10.70 5.90
C ILE A 58 8.62 11.42 7.19
N LEU A 59 8.63 10.68 8.31
CA LEU A 59 8.49 11.23 9.65
C LEU A 59 9.58 10.66 10.57
N GLY A 60 10.11 11.50 11.45
CA GLY A 60 11.16 11.11 12.38
C GLY A 60 12.56 11.12 11.76
N LYS A 61 13.53 10.57 12.47
CA LYS A 61 14.94 10.60 12.08
C LYS A 61 15.52 9.20 11.95
N LEU A 62 16.16 8.94 10.80
CA LEU A 62 16.92 7.72 10.59
C LEU A 62 18.16 7.74 11.50
N ASN A 63 18.37 6.69 12.28
CA ASN A 63 19.55 6.56 13.14
C ASN A 63 20.81 6.23 12.32
N ALA A 64 21.97 6.29 12.96
CA ALA A 64 23.26 6.16 12.28
C ALA A 64 23.47 4.77 11.65
N ASP A 65 22.98 3.72 12.30
CA ASP A 65 23.06 2.33 11.85
C ASP A 65 21.88 1.92 10.95
N ARG A 66 20.92 2.83 10.70
CA ARG A 66 19.76 2.67 9.86
C ARG A 66 18.78 1.56 10.30
N SER A 67 18.83 1.15 11.57
CA SER A 67 18.07 0.04 12.11
C SER A 67 16.63 0.38 12.51
N ASN A 68 16.20 1.65 12.43
CA ASN A 68 14.89 2.11 12.91
C ASN A 68 13.90 2.49 11.81
N ALA A 69 14.14 2.10 10.57
CA ALA A 69 13.26 2.43 9.46
C ALA A 69 12.02 1.51 9.43
N ILE A 70 10.83 2.09 9.31
CA ILE A 70 9.56 1.38 9.13
C ILE A 70 8.95 1.80 7.80
N LEU A 71 8.55 0.84 6.98
CA LEU A 71 7.78 1.05 5.76
C LEU A 71 6.29 0.84 6.05
N TRP A 72 5.46 1.78 5.58
CA TRP A 72 4.01 1.70 5.67
C TRP A 72 3.35 2.18 4.36
N PRO A 73 3.01 1.28 3.43
CA PRO A 73 2.28 1.60 2.21
C PRO A 73 0.78 1.85 2.47
N THR A 74 0.16 2.56 1.53
CA THR A 74 -1.26 2.93 1.61
C THR A 74 -2.20 1.76 1.26
N TRP A 75 -3.47 1.88 1.71
CA TRP A 75 -4.58 1.00 1.33
C TRP A 75 -5.21 1.42 -0.02
N LEU A 76 -6.23 0.69 -0.48
CA LEU A 76 -6.99 0.99 -1.70
C LEU A 76 -7.49 2.45 -1.70
N GLY A 77 -7.08 3.22 -2.69
CA GLY A 77 -7.44 4.64 -2.82
C GLY A 77 -6.86 5.56 -1.76
N GLY A 78 -6.26 5.01 -0.69
CA GLY A 78 -5.67 5.77 0.41
C GLY A 78 -4.43 6.55 -0.01
N LYS A 79 -4.14 7.61 0.71
CA LYS A 79 -2.98 8.47 0.50
C LYS A 79 -2.10 8.48 1.74
N THR A 80 -0.84 8.79 1.56
CA THR A 80 0.09 8.90 2.71
C THR A 80 -0.35 9.96 3.72
N GLU A 81 -1.13 10.95 3.32
CA GLU A 81 -1.75 11.92 4.20
C GLU A 81 -2.70 11.29 5.21
N ASP A 82 -3.47 10.27 4.78
CA ASP A 82 -4.42 9.56 5.63
C ASP A 82 -3.71 8.75 6.73
N LEU A 83 -2.45 8.35 6.49
CA LEU A 83 -1.63 7.65 7.46
C LEU A 83 -1.04 8.54 8.56
N LEU A 84 -0.96 9.86 8.36
CA LEU A 84 -0.37 10.78 9.34
C LEU A 84 -1.05 10.73 10.70
N GLN A 85 -2.34 10.45 10.74
CA GLN A 85 -3.11 10.34 11.98
C GLN A 85 -2.62 9.22 12.91
N PHE A 86 -1.92 8.20 12.37
CA PHE A 86 -1.42 7.05 13.11
C PHE A 86 0.03 7.22 13.60
N ILE A 87 0.69 8.33 13.24
CA ILE A 87 2.10 8.56 13.54
C ILE A 87 2.25 9.69 14.57
N GLY A 88 3.01 9.45 15.62
CA GLY A 88 3.32 10.43 16.65
C GLY A 88 3.27 9.88 18.06
N PRO A 89 3.48 10.73 19.09
CA PRO A 89 3.44 10.32 20.50
C PRO A 89 2.06 9.70 20.86
N GLY A 90 2.09 8.50 21.43
CA GLY A 90 0.86 7.78 21.83
C GLY A 90 0.00 7.25 20.69
N LYS A 91 0.48 7.34 19.46
CA LYS A 91 -0.16 6.77 18.27
C LYS A 91 0.32 5.35 17.99
N VAL A 92 -0.01 4.79 16.82
CA VAL A 92 0.39 3.44 16.43
C VAL A 92 1.92 3.33 16.31
N VAL A 93 2.56 4.32 15.69
CA VAL A 93 4.02 4.38 15.56
C VAL A 93 4.56 5.71 16.08
N GLY A 94 5.53 5.64 16.98
CA GLY A 94 6.20 6.83 17.53
C GLY A 94 7.30 7.35 16.62
N SER A 95 7.09 8.50 15.95
CA SER A 95 8.10 9.16 15.10
C SER A 95 9.33 9.68 15.83
N SER A 96 9.29 9.77 17.16
CA SER A 96 10.47 10.09 17.98
C SER A 96 11.48 8.95 18.06
N LYS A 97 11.03 7.71 17.86
CA LYS A 97 11.82 6.49 17.93
C LYS A 97 12.13 5.90 16.57
N TYR A 98 11.18 5.96 15.66
CA TYR A 98 11.25 5.34 14.35
C TYR A 98 11.31 6.36 13.23
N PHE A 99 12.04 6.00 12.18
CA PHE A 99 12.02 6.67 10.90
C PHE A 99 10.94 6.04 10.02
N VAL A 100 9.79 6.70 9.92
CA VAL A 100 8.60 6.15 9.27
C VAL A 100 8.54 6.63 7.82
N ILE A 101 8.50 5.68 6.91
CA ILE A 101 8.42 5.89 5.47
C ILE A 101 7.01 5.49 5.05
N LEU A 102 6.18 6.47 4.73
CA LEU A 102 4.84 6.27 4.18
C LEU A 102 4.93 6.32 2.66
N VAL A 103 4.36 5.33 1.97
CA VAL A 103 4.42 5.25 0.51
C VAL A 103 3.02 5.26 -0.09
N ASP A 104 2.81 6.14 -1.06
CA ASP A 104 1.64 6.13 -1.91
C ASP A 104 1.76 4.99 -2.91
N SER A 105 0.92 3.96 -2.78
CA SER A 105 0.94 2.80 -3.67
C SER A 105 0.64 3.21 -5.12
N ILE A 106 1.28 2.56 -6.08
CA ILE A 106 1.03 2.78 -7.52
C ILE A 106 -0.47 2.71 -7.83
N GLY A 107 -0.96 3.65 -8.62
CA GLY A 107 -2.37 3.70 -9.00
C GLY A 107 -3.29 4.42 -8.01
N ASN A 108 -2.79 5.08 -6.95
CA ASN A 108 -3.63 5.77 -5.95
C ASN A 108 -3.92 7.25 -6.28
N GLY A 109 -3.51 7.76 -7.44
CA GLY A 109 -3.68 9.15 -7.85
C GLY A 109 -2.59 10.12 -7.38
N ILE A 110 -1.67 9.69 -6.49
CA ILE A 110 -0.48 10.46 -6.04
C ILE A 110 0.78 9.93 -6.71
N SER A 111 1.12 8.66 -6.52
CA SER A 111 2.11 7.97 -7.36
C SER A 111 1.60 7.89 -8.78
N THR A 112 2.47 7.54 -9.74
CA THR A 112 2.04 7.41 -11.14
C THR A 112 0.85 6.46 -11.24
N SER A 113 -0.21 6.94 -11.89
CA SER A 113 -1.56 6.39 -11.85
C SER A 113 -2.28 6.65 -13.17
N PRO A 114 -3.36 5.93 -13.48
CA PRO A 114 -4.26 6.26 -14.60
C PRO A 114 -4.66 7.72 -14.70
N SER A 115 -4.93 8.38 -13.57
CA SER A 115 -5.39 9.77 -13.49
C SER A 115 -4.30 10.81 -13.81
N ASN A 116 -3.02 10.48 -13.55
CA ASN A 116 -1.93 11.45 -13.63
C ASN A 116 -0.80 11.07 -14.60
N SER A 117 -0.86 9.92 -15.25
CA SER A 117 0.11 9.52 -16.27
C SER A 117 -0.15 10.28 -17.58
N ALA A 118 0.85 11.04 -18.05
CA ALA A 118 0.75 11.77 -19.30
C ALA A 118 0.81 10.86 -20.53
N SER A 119 1.67 9.83 -20.49
CA SER A 119 1.90 8.89 -21.58
C SER A 119 0.86 7.75 -21.64
N GLN A 120 0.34 7.34 -20.49
CA GLN A 120 -0.56 6.19 -20.35
C GLN A 120 -1.81 6.54 -19.52
N PRO A 121 -2.63 7.54 -19.93
CA PRO A 121 -3.76 8.01 -19.12
C PRO A 121 -4.90 7.00 -19.11
N LYS A 122 -5.67 7.00 -18.01
CA LYS A 122 -6.89 6.21 -17.82
C LYS A 122 -6.64 4.72 -18.06
N MET A 123 -7.47 4.04 -18.85
CA MET A 123 -7.35 2.60 -19.11
C MET A 123 -6.21 2.24 -20.08
N LYS A 124 -5.46 3.21 -20.63
CA LYS A 124 -4.17 2.96 -21.27
C LYS A 124 -3.06 2.66 -20.26
N PHE A 125 -3.27 3.01 -18.99
CA PHE A 125 -2.39 2.61 -17.90
C PHE A 125 -2.41 1.07 -17.80
N PRO A 126 -1.24 0.41 -17.71
CA PRO A 126 -1.20 -1.05 -17.68
C PRO A 126 -1.87 -1.62 -16.42
N ASN A 127 -2.23 -2.90 -16.46
CA ASN A 127 -2.63 -3.64 -15.28
C ASN A 127 -1.44 -3.73 -14.33
N ILE A 128 -1.70 -3.48 -13.06
CA ILE A 128 -0.74 -3.58 -11.97
C ILE A 128 -1.11 -4.72 -11.03
N ALA A 129 -0.15 -5.23 -10.29
CA ALA A 129 -0.32 -6.24 -9.25
C ALA A 129 0.14 -5.70 -7.89
N ILE A 130 -0.25 -6.34 -6.80
CA ILE A 130 0.29 -6.05 -5.45
C ILE A 130 1.83 -6.23 -5.45
N ARG A 131 2.32 -7.23 -6.19
CA ARG A 131 3.77 -7.43 -6.40
C ARG A 131 4.44 -6.21 -7.02
N ASP A 132 3.83 -5.55 -8.00
CA ASP A 132 4.39 -4.35 -8.63
C ASP A 132 4.49 -3.18 -7.64
N MET A 133 3.52 -3.06 -6.70
CA MET A 133 3.59 -2.08 -5.63
C MET A 133 4.82 -2.32 -4.76
N VAL A 134 5.01 -3.56 -4.30
CA VAL A 134 6.16 -3.98 -3.48
C VAL A 134 7.49 -3.81 -4.21
N GLU A 135 7.58 -4.18 -5.50
CA GLU A 135 8.78 -3.94 -6.31
C GLU A 135 9.13 -2.46 -6.43
N SER A 136 8.12 -1.60 -6.60
CA SER A 136 8.32 -0.15 -6.67
C SER A 136 8.85 0.42 -5.35
N GLU A 137 8.36 -0.08 -4.22
CA GLU A 137 8.79 0.27 -2.87
C GLU A 137 10.21 -0.23 -2.60
N HIS A 138 10.51 -1.47 -2.96
CA HIS A 138 11.84 -2.05 -2.81
C HIS A 138 12.88 -1.25 -3.62
N ARG A 139 12.56 -0.94 -4.87
CA ARG A 139 13.41 -0.12 -5.71
C ARG A 139 13.60 1.29 -5.14
N PHE A 140 12.54 1.91 -4.65
CA PHE A 140 12.59 3.20 -3.96
C PHE A 140 13.51 3.16 -2.74
N LEU A 141 13.37 2.14 -1.88
CA LEU A 141 14.20 2.00 -0.69
C LEU A 141 15.67 1.78 -1.04
N THR A 142 15.97 0.87 -1.96
CA THR A 142 17.34 0.46 -2.28
C THR A 142 18.08 1.48 -3.14
N GLU A 143 17.46 1.94 -4.24
CA GLU A 143 18.12 2.81 -5.21
C GLU A 143 18.04 4.29 -4.81
N PHE A 144 16.88 4.75 -4.31
CA PHE A 144 16.67 6.17 -4.01
C PHE A 144 17.02 6.52 -2.56
N MET A 145 16.52 5.75 -1.57
CA MET A 145 16.77 5.99 -0.14
C MET A 145 18.08 5.38 0.36
N GLN A 146 18.64 4.41 -0.39
CA GLN A 146 19.81 3.62 0.02
C GLN A 146 19.59 2.91 1.36
N ILE A 147 18.38 2.41 1.59
CA ILE A 147 17.98 1.59 2.74
C ILE A 147 17.92 0.16 2.26
N THR A 148 18.69 -0.72 2.88
CA THR A 148 18.83 -2.15 2.51
C THR A 148 18.22 -3.08 3.56
N HIS A 149 17.72 -2.54 4.67
CA HIS A 149 17.06 -3.30 5.72
C HIS A 149 16.09 -2.40 6.48
N LEU A 150 14.96 -2.97 6.92
CA LEU A 150 13.91 -2.29 7.67
C LEU A 150 13.75 -2.89 9.06
N ARG A 151 13.42 -2.06 10.02
CA ARG A 151 12.92 -2.54 11.31
C ARG A 151 11.58 -3.26 11.14
N ALA A 152 10.68 -2.69 10.34
CA ALA A 152 9.39 -3.31 10.08
C ALA A 152 8.82 -2.92 8.72
N VAL A 153 8.02 -3.84 8.15
CA VAL A 153 7.01 -3.54 7.13
C VAL A 153 5.65 -3.75 7.76
N MET A 154 4.76 -2.79 7.61
CA MET A 154 3.40 -2.88 8.14
C MET A 154 2.41 -2.18 7.21
N GLY A 155 1.16 -2.62 7.23
CA GLY A 155 0.14 -1.99 6.40
C GLY A 155 -1.26 -2.44 6.77
N VAL A 156 -2.24 -1.61 6.39
CA VAL A 156 -3.68 -1.86 6.62
C VAL A 156 -4.33 -2.24 5.30
N SER A 157 -5.22 -3.23 5.27
CA SER A 157 -6.00 -3.62 4.08
C SER A 157 -5.09 -4.00 2.90
N MET A 158 -5.17 -3.35 1.75
CA MET A 158 -4.24 -3.53 0.64
C MET A 158 -2.78 -3.29 1.06
N GLY A 159 -2.49 -2.41 2.02
CA GLY A 159 -1.16 -2.28 2.64
C GLY A 159 -0.74 -3.53 3.41
N GLY A 160 -1.69 -4.23 4.03
CA GLY A 160 -1.48 -5.53 4.66
C GLY A 160 -1.23 -6.65 3.63
N MET A 161 -1.89 -6.61 2.46
CA MET A 161 -1.59 -7.51 1.32
C MET A 161 -0.16 -7.28 0.83
N GLN A 162 0.26 -6.03 0.70
CA GLN A 162 1.64 -5.67 0.38
C GLN A 162 2.63 -6.18 1.44
N THR A 163 2.25 -6.17 2.73
CA THR A 163 3.09 -6.73 3.80
C THR A 163 3.28 -8.25 3.63
N PHE A 164 2.24 -9.01 3.27
CA PHE A 164 2.35 -10.44 2.95
C PHE A 164 3.24 -10.69 1.73
N GLU A 165 3.15 -9.83 0.73
CA GLU A 165 4.00 -9.91 -0.45
C GLU A 165 5.47 -9.64 -0.10
N TRP A 166 5.76 -8.60 0.71
CA TRP A 166 7.09 -8.24 1.16
C TRP A 166 7.83 -9.39 1.84
N ILE A 167 7.18 -10.11 2.77
CA ILE A 167 7.83 -11.16 3.56
C ILE A 167 8.23 -12.40 2.75
N VAL A 168 7.56 -12.64 1.62
CA VAL A 168 7.86 -13.74 0.71
C VAL A 168 8.86 -13.33 -0.37
N ALA A 169 8.72 -12.10 -0.87
CA ALA A 169 9.58 -11.55 -1.91
C ALA A 169 10.98 -11.20 -1.42
N TYR A 170 11.07 -10.62 -0.23
CA TYR A 170 12.29 -10.07 0.35
C TYR A 170 12.45 -10.49 1.82
N PRO A 171 12.57 -11.81 2.11
CA PRO A 171 12.51 -12.35 3.47
C PRO A 171 13.57 -11.79 4.42
N ASP A 172 14.75 -11.41 3.91
CA ASP A 172 15.86 -10.87 4.71
C ASP A 172 15.84 -9.34 4.85
N PHE A 173 14.83 -8.66 4.28
CA PHE A 173 14.82 -7.20 4.20
C PHE A 173 14.24 -6.52 5.45
N MET A 174 13.63 -7.27 6.37
CA MET A 174 13.00 -6.71 7.57
C MET A 174 13.09 -7.62 8.79
N ASP A 175 13.15 -7.01 9.98
CA ASP A 175 13.07 -7.73 11.26
C ASP A 175 11.64 -8.15 11.60
N LEU A 176 10.67 -7.27 11.34
CA LEU A 176 9.28 -7.41 11.76
C LEU A 176 8.32 -7.21 10.59
N SER A 177 7.16 -7.88 10.64
CA SER A 177 6.07 -7.72 9.70
C SER A 177 4.72 -7.66 10.42
N ILE A 178 3.87 -6.68 10.05
CA ILE A 178 2.60 -6.44 10.74
C ILE A 178 1.50 -6.20 9.68
N PRO A 179 0.94 -7.24 9.07
CA PRO A 179 -0.26 -7.09 8.25
C PRO A 179 -1.48 -6.85 9.15
N ILE A 180 -2.23 -5.80 8.85
CA ILE A 180 -3.42 -5.40 9.58
C ILE A 180 -4.61 -5.46 8.63
N VAL A 181 -5.62 -6.28 8.95
CA VAL A 181 -6.81 -6.55 8.13
C VAL A 181 -6.47 -6.73 6.62
N GLY A 182 -5.36 -7.41 6.36
CA GLY A 182 -4.88 -7.79 5.02
C GLY A 182 -4.89 -9.30 4.85
N SER A 183 -4.59 -9.78 3.65
CA SER A 183 -4.62 -11.20 3.31
C SER A 183 -3.46 -11.57 2.40
N PRO A 184 -2.90 -12.81 2.49
CA PRO A 184 -1.91 -13.32 1.54
C PRO A 184 -2.51 -13.67 0.17
N GLN A 185 -3.84 -13.83 0.10
CA GLN A 185 -4.57 -14.09 -1.14
C GLN A 185 -6.01 -13.60 -1.05
N SER A 186 -6.57 -13.17 -2.16
CA SER A 186 -7.98 -12.83 -2.26
C SER A 186 -8.85 -14.09 -2.38
N THR A 187 -9.82 -14.24 -1.48
CA THR A 187 -10.78 -15.34 -1.52
C THR A 187 -11.81 -15.17 -2.65
N SER A 188 -12.61 -16.20 -2.92
CA SER A 188 -13.72 -16.08 -3.87
C SER A 188 -14.74 -15.02 -3.48
N TYR A 189 -14.95 -14.81 -2.17
CA TYR A 189 -15.82 -13.74 -1.66
C TYR A 189 -15.26 -12.35 -1.98
N ASP A 190 -13.99 -12.14 -1.66
CA ASP A 190 -13.30 -10.86 -1.94
C ASP A 190 -13.32 -10.56 -3.44
N LYS A 191 -12.99 -11.55 -4.27
CA LYS A 191 -13.04 -11.43 -5.73
C LYS A 191 -14.44 -11.07 -6.25
N LEU A 192 -15.49 -11.67 -5.67
CA LEU A 192 -16.86 -11.34 -6.05
C LEU A 192 -17.21 -9.89 -5.69
N LEU A 193 -16.87 -9.44 -4.49
CA LEU A 193 -17.11 -8.07 -4.05
C LEU A 193 -16.41 -7.06 -4.97
N TRP A 194 -15.11 -7.19 -5.15
CA TRP A 194 -14.34 -6.25 -5.96
C TRP A 194 -14.73 -6.28 -7.44
N THR A 195 -15.13 -7.44 -7.95
CA THR A 195 -15.69 -7.56 -9.31
C THR A 195 -17.01 -6.80 -9.43
N ALA A 196 -17.92 -6.95 -8.46
CA ALA A 196 -19.20 -6.25 -8.46
C ALA A 196 -19.03 -4.72 -8.42
N GLU A 197 -18.07 -4.21 -7.62
CA GLU A 197 -17.76 -2.79 -7.60
C GLU A 197 -17.19 -2.28 -8.94
N ILE A 198 -16.28 -3.03 -9.56
CA ILE A 198 -15.74 -2.70 -10.89
C ILE A 198 -16.85 -2.73 -11.94
N ASP A 199 -17.72 -3.74 -11.93
CA ASP A 199 -18.81 -3.85 -12.89
C ASP A 199 -19.82 -2.72 -12.72
N ALA A 200 -20.10 -2.30 -11.48
CA ALA A 200 -20.93 -1.13 -11.21
C ALA A 200 -20.35 0.14 -11.88
N MET A 201 -19.04 0.39 -11.71
CA MET A 201 -18.36 1.51 -12.37
C MET A 201 -18.42 1.38 -13.90
N LYS A 202 -18.24 0.17 -14.46
CA LYS A 202 -18.27 -0.09 -15.91
C LYS A 202 -19.67 0.00 -16.53
N LEU A 203 -20.73 -0.08 -15.72
CA LEU A 203 -22.11 0.17 -16.15
C LEU A 203 -22.44 1.65 -16.35
N ASP A 204 -21.61 2.54 -15.84
CA ASP A 204 -21.81 3.99 -16.04
C ASP A 204 -21.65 4.35 -17.53
N PRO A 205 -22.54 5.15 -18.12
CA PRO A 205 -22.41 5.62 -19.51
C PRO A 205 -21.06 6.29 -19.81
N ALA A 206 -20.45 6.96 -18.81
CA ALA A 206 -19.14 7.60 -18.93
C ALA A 206 -17.99 6.58 -19.13
N TRP A 207 -18.18 5.30 -18.83
CA TRP A 207 -17.22 4.22 -19.10
C TRP A 207 -16.90 4.06 -20.58
N ASN A 208 -17.89 4.28 -21.46
CA ASN A 208 -17.71 4.32 -22.91
C ASN A 208 -16.85 3.15 -23.45
N ASN A 209 -17.21 1.93 -23.11
CA ASN A 209 -16.52 0.69 -23.55
C ASN A 209 -14.99 0.70 -23.26
N GLY A 210 -14.56 1.19 -22.11
CA GLY A 210 -13.15 1.21 -21.71
C GLY A 210 -12.37 2.42 -22.20
N ASN A 211 -13.04 3.40 -22.80
CA ASN A 211 -12.48 4.70 -23.14
C ASN A 211 -13.22 5.81 -22.36
N PRO A 212 -13.01 5.92 -21.04
CA PRO A 212 -13.81 6.78 -20.16
C PRO A 212 -13.79 8.24 -20.59
N THR A 213 -14.99 8.83 -20.73
CA THR A 213 -15.20 10.22 -21.14
C THR A 213 -16.34 10.85 -20.33
N GLY A 214 -16.22 12.15 -20.08
CA GLY A 214 -17.22 12.85 -19.26
C GLY A 214 -17.16 12.49 -17.78
N SER A 215 -18.17 12.86 -17.03
CA SER A 215 -18.26 12.63 -15.58
C SER A 215 -19.03 11.34 -15.29
N PHE A 216 -18.47 10.51 -14.43
CA PHE A 216 -19.18 9.36 -13.86
C PHE A 216 -20.26 9.86 -12.90
N THR A 217 -21.37 9.13 -12.79
CA THR A 217 -22.50 9.52 -11.95
C THR A 217 -23.09 8.36 -11.17
N ARG A 218 -23.74 7.41 -11.86
CA ARG A 218 -24.51 6.32 -11.23
C ARG A 218 -23.65 5.12 -10.89
N GLY A 219 -22.72 4.74 -11.76
CA GLY A 219 -21.91 3.55 -11.61
C GLY A 219 -20.96 3.67 -10.41
N VAL A 220 -20.34 4.82 -10.23
CA VAL A 220 -19.46 5.08 -9.07
C VAL A 220 -20.25 5.13 -7.77
N VAL A 221 -21.46 5.72 -7.76
CA VAL A 221 -22.33 5.74 -6.57
C VAL A 221 -22.71 4.32 -6.19
N LEU A 222 -23.13 3.49 -7.15
CA LEU A 222 -23.46 2.08 -6.90
C LEU A 222 -22.25 1.31 -6.36
N SER A 223 -21.05 1.55 -6.88
CA SER A 223 -19.82 0.97 -6.35
C SER A 223 -19.58 1.36 -4.90
N GLU A 224 -19.74 2.63 -4.54
CA GLU A 224 -19.58 3.10 -3.16
C GLU A 224 -20.68 2.57 -2.22
N GLU A 225 -21.92 2.39 -2.72
CA GLU A 225 -23.00 1.75 -1.98
C GLU A 225 -22.67 0.28 -1.66
N ILE A 226 -22.14 -0.48 -2.64
CA ILE A 226 -21.67 -1.86 -2.46
C ILE A 226 -20.53 -1.89 -1.43
N GLY A 227 -19.53 -1.03 -1.59
CA GLY A 227 -18.41 -0.88 -0.67
C GLY A 227 -18.87 -0.55 0.75
N SER A 228 -19.79 0.41 0.89
CA SER A 228 -20.34 0.83 2.20
C SER A 228 -21.08 -0.29 2.94
N MET A 229 -21.73 -1.21 2.22
CA MET A 229 -22.37 -2.40 2.81
C MET A 229 -21.36 -3.42 3.34
N ASN A 230 -20.16 -3.46 2.78
CA ASN A 230 -19.12 -4.44 3.15
C ASN A 230 -18.04 -3.85 4.06
N LEU A 231 -17.87 -2.52 4.06
CA LEU A 231 -16.90 -1.81 4.92
C LEU A 231 -17.17 -2.00 6.40
N THR A 232 -18.44 -2.03 6.78
CA THR A 232 -18.91 -2.29 8.16
C THR A 232 -19.91 -3.43 8.17
N THR A 233 -20.15 -4.01 9.35
CA THR A 233 -21.18 -5.06 9.48
C THR A 233 -22.59 -4.49 9.40
N PRO A 234 -23.61 -5.34 9.08
CA PRO A 234 -25.02 -4.95 9.21
C PRO A 234 -25.36 -4.49 10.64
N ALA A 235 -24.80 -5.14 11.67
CA ALA A 235 -25.01 -4.75 13.07
C ALA A 235 -24.48 -3.33 13.34
N TYR A 236 -23.30 -2.98 12.82
CA TYR A 236 -22.79 -1.61 12.92
C TYR A 236 -23.77 -0.62 12.29
N ARG A 237 -24.20 -0.89 11.05
CA ARG A 237 -25.09 0.00 10.31
C ARG A 237 -26.40 0.25 11.07
N VAL A 238 -27.05 -0.81 11.54
CA VAL A 238 -28.31 -0.71 12.31
C VAL A 238 -28.13 0.06 13.60
N ASN A 239 -27.00 -0.08 14.29
CA ASN A 239 -26.73 0.60 15.56
C ASN A 239 -26.29 2.06 15.41
N HIS A 240 -25.78 2.47 14.24
CA HIS A 240 -25.19 3.79 14.01
C HIS A 240 -25.95 4.66 13.02
N THR A 241 -26.94 4.11 12.31
CA THR A 241 -27.75 4.86 11.34
C THR A 241 -29.21 4.43 11.52
N LYS A 242 -30.04 5.33 12.02
CA LYS A 242 -31.49 5.07 12.15
C LYS A 242 -32.16 5.13 10.78
N PRO A 243 -33.31 4.46 10.57
CA PRO A 243 -34.03 4.49 9.30
C PRO A 243 -34.34 5.91 8.79
N GLU A 244 -34.64 6.84 9.67
CA GLU A 244 -34.89 8.25 9.35
C GLU A 244 -33.66 9.04 8.93
N GLU A 245 -32.45 8.49 9.16
CA GLU A 245 -31.16 9.09 8.77
C GLU A 245 -30.65 8.53 7.42
N PHE A 246 -31.41 7.66 6.77
CA PHE A 246 -30.98 6.97 5.54
C PHE A 246 -30.65 7.94 4.41
N GLU A 247 -31.48 8.97 4.16
CA GLU A 247 -31.23 9.97 3.11
C GLU A 247 -29.91 10.75 3.34
N LYS A 248 -29.57 10.99 4.62
CA LYS A 248 -28.30 11.63 4.97
C LYS A 248 -27.13 10.71 4.64
N LEU A 249 -27.21 9.43 5.03
CA LEU A 249 -26.18 8.42 4.71
C LEU A 249 -25.98 8.31 3.19
N GLU A 250 -27.07 8.19 2.43
CA GLU A 250 -27.01 8.11 0.96
C GLU A 250 -26.37 9.35 0.35
N THR A 251 -26.67 10.53 0.89
CA THR A 251 -26.05 11.80 0.46
C THR A 251 -24.55 11.81 0.72
N GLU A 252 -24.09 11.28 1.86
CA GLU A 252 -22.67 11.17 2.19
C GLU A 252 -21.95 10.20 1.24
N ILE A 253 -22.50 9.02 0.99
CA ILE A 253 -21.97 8.05 0.03
C ILE A 253 -21.86 8.67 -1.38
N ARG A 254 -22.89 9.37 -1.85
CA ARG A 254 -22.89 10.04 -3.16
C ARG A 254 -21.83 11.13 -3.27
N LYS A 255 -21.57 11.82 -2.16
CA LYS A 255 -20.57 12.89 -2.11
C LYS A 255 -19.14 12.33 -2.20
N ASP A 256 -18.90 11.15 -1.65
CA ASP A 256 -17.59 10.51 -1.64
C ASP A 256 -17.29 9.85 -3.00
N ALA A 257 -18.31 9.56 -3.81
CA ALA A 257 -18.17 8.98 -5.14
C ALA A 257 -17.48 9.94 -6.11
N SER A 258 -16.33 9.55 -6.65
CA SER A 258 -15.58 10.37 -7.60
C SER A 258 -16.24 10.41 -8.97
N SER A 259 -16.46 11.59 -9.50
CA SER A 259 -16.96 11.76 -10.88
C SER A 259 -15.84 11.87 -11.93
N ASP A 260 -14.59 11.99 -11.53
CA ASP A 260 -13.44 12.12 -12.43
C ASP A 260 -13.07 10.79 -13.09
N PRO A 261 -13.03 10.73 -14.44
CA PRO A 261 -12.73 9.49 -15.14
C PRO A 261 -11.35 8.90 -14.85
N GLY A 262 -10.37 9.77 -14.56
CA GLY A 262 -9.03 9.33 -14.20
C GLY A 262 -9.03 8.65 -12.83
N ALA A 263 -9.64 9.28 -11.83
CA ALA A 263 -9.76 8.74 -10.48
C ALA A 263 -10.56 7.41 -10.46
N VAL A 264 -11.60 7.28 -11.28
CA VAL A 264 -12.32 6.00 -11.44
C VAL A 264 -11.42 4.93 -12.02
N CYS A 265 -10.57 5.26 -12.99
CA CYS A 265 -9.59 4.31 -13.53
C CYS A 265 -8.52 3.92 -12.50
N ASP A 266 -8.11 4.83 -11.62
CA ASP A 266 -7.23 4.53 -10.49
C ASP A 266 -7.86 3.45 -9.60
N GLN A 267 -9.11 3.66 -9.22
CA GLN A 267 -9.87 2.73 -8.39
C GLN A 267 -10.05 1.36 -9.05
N ILE A 268 -10.33 1.33 -10.35
CA ILE A 268 -10.45 0.07 -11.11
C ILE A 268 -9.11 -0.69 -11.11
N ARG A 269 -7.98 -0.02 -11.43
CA ARG A 269 -6.66 -0.68 -11.50
C ARG A 269 -6.22 -1.25 -10.16
N GLN A 270 -6.45 -0.53 -9.06
CA GLN A 270 -6.12 -1.06 -7.74
C GLN A 270 -7.02 -2.23 -7.32
N ARG A 271 -8.33 -2.20 -7.65
CA ARG A 271 -9.22 -3.33 -7.41
C ARG A 271 -8.85 -4.56 -8.25
N GLU A 272 -8.47 -4.36 -9.52
CA GLU A 272 -7.95 -5.44 -10.38
C GLU A 272 -6.69 -6.08 -9.76
N ALA A 273 -5.80 -5.28 -9.16
CA ALA A 273 -4.63 -5.79 -8.44
C ALA A 273 -5.02 -6.61 -7.20
N ILE A 274 -6.02 -6.17 -6.43
CA ILE A 274 -6.53 -6.92 -5.27
C ILE A 274 -7.18 -8.24 -5.72
N ILE A 275 -8.00 -8.24 -6.78
CA ILE A 275 -8.63 -9.46 -7.33
C ILE A 275 -7.58 -10.49 -7.73
N ALA A 276 -6.48 -10.04 -8.33
CA ALA A 276 -5.40 -10.90 -8.80
C ALA A 276 -4.46 -11.38 -7.67
N HIS A 277 -4.53 -10.76 -6.48
CA HIS A 277 -3.57 -11.02 -5.40
C HIS A 277 -3.64 -12.44 -4.87
N ASP A 278 -2.53 -13.16 -4.99
CA ASP A 278 -2.32 -14.52 -4.48
C ASP A 278 -0.80 -14.82 -4.45
N ILE A 279 -0.17 -14.66 -3.28
CA ILE A 279 1.28 -14.91 -3.14
C ILE A 279 1.66 -16.37 -3.46
N TYR A 280 0.76 -17.31 -3.25
CA TYR A 280 1.05 -18.72 -3.50
C TYR A 280 1.14 -19.00 -5.01
N HIS A 281 0.17 -18.50 -5.76
CA HIS A 281 0.15 -18.62 -7.21
C HIS A 281 1.30 -17.84 -7.85
N GLU A 282 1.56 -16.64 -7.37
CA GLU A 282 2.59 -15.74 -7.92
C GLU A 282 4.00 -16.30 -7.80
N PHE A 283 4.33 -16.89 -6.65
CA PHE A 283 5.64 -17.51 -6.42
C PHE A 283 5.68 -19.02 -6.76
N GLY A 284 4.57 -19.60 -7.19
CA GLY A 284 4.48 -21.06 -7.48
C GLY A 284 4.77 -21.94 -6.26
N ILE A 285 4.30 -21.51 -5.07
CA ILE A 285 4.59 -22.17 -3.78
C ILE A 285 3.32 -22.49 -3.00
N SER A 286 3.40 -23.48 -2.14
CA SER A 286 2.36 -23.79 -1.15
C SER A 286 2.46 -22.88 0.08
N LEU A 287 1.40 -22.86 0.91
CA LEU A 287 1.43 -22.22 2.24
C LEU A 287 2.64 -22.69 3.06
N GLY A 288 2.89 -24.01 3.10
CA GLY A 288 4.01 -24.56 3.86
C GLY A 288 5.40 -24.13 3.36
N GLU A 289 5.53 -23.81 2.08
CA GLU A 289 6.75 -23.23 1.49
C GLU A 289 6.83 -21.73 1.73
N ALA A 290 5.71 -21.02 1.66
CA ALA A 290 5.64 -19.60 1.92
C ALA A 290 6.08 -19.27 3.35
N VAL A 291 5.54 -19.97 4.36
CA VAL A 291 5.92 -19.73 5.77
C VAL A 291 7.40 -20.06 6.05
N LYS A 292 8.00 -21.00 5.32
CA LYS A 292 9.44 -21.30 5.43
C LYS A 292 10.33 -20.18 4.88
N ARG A 293 9.81 -19.33 3.99
CA ARG A 293 10.54 -18.16 3.47
C ARG A 293 10.53 -16.98 4.43
N VAL A 294 9.61 -16.93 5.40
CA VAL A 294 9.48 -15.79 6.31
C VAL A 294 10.58 -15.82 7.36
N HIS A 295 11.44 -14.82 7.37
CA HIS A 295 12.50 -14.66 8.36
C HIS A 295 12.16 -13.60 9.41
N SER A 296 11.26 -12.68 9.11
CA SER A 296 10.79 -11.68 10.06
C SER A 296 9.93 -12.29 11.18
N LYS A 297 9.94 -11.68 12.38
CA LYS A 297 8.88 -11.96 13.36
C LYS A 297 7.61 -11.27 12.89
N MET A 298 6.50 -12.00 12.89
CA MET A 298 5.22 -11.52 12.37
C MET A 298 4.19 -11.33 13.48
N LEU A 299 3.39 -10.28 13.37
CA LEU A 299 2.16 -10.07 14.16
C LEU A 299 1.00 -9.90 13.18
N VAL A 300 0.06 -10.82 13.19
CA VAL A 300 -1.14 -10.77 12.33
C VAL A 300 -2.28 -10.09 13.09
N ILE A 301 -2.86 -9.03 12.53
CA ILE A 301 -4.01 -8.35 13.11
C ILE A 301 -5.20 -8.49 12.16
N VAL A 302 -6.29 -9.07 12.63
CA VAL A 302 -7.48 -9.40 11.84
C VAL A 302 -8.76 -8.91 12.52
N SER A 303 -9.86 -8.93 11.79
CA SER A 303 -11.22 -8.86 12.30
C SER A 303 -12.05 -9.95 11.66
N TRP A 304 -12.64 -10.85 12.46
CA TRP A 304 -13.52 -11.92 11.94
C TRP A 304 -14.82 -11.36 11.32
N GLN A 305 -15.14 -10.11 11.60
CA GLN A 305 -16.29 -9.41 11.05
C GLN A 305 -15.95 -8.62 9.77
N ASP A 306 -14.76 -8.82 9.20
CA ASP A 306 -14.33 -8.17 7.97
C ASP A 306 -15.01 -8.82 6.76
N HIS A 307 -15.75 -8.01 6.00
CA HIS A 307 -16.47 -8.41 4.80
C HIS A 307 -15.85 -7.85 3.51
N MET A 308 -14.72 -7.11 3.60
CA MET A 308 -14.00 -6.60 2.44
C MET A 308 -12.73 -7.41 2.13
N VAL A 309 -12.02 -7.82 3.19
CA VAL A 309 -10.83 -8.68 3.11
C VAL A 309 -11.04 -9.84 4.08
N ASN A 310 -11.36 -11.00 3.55
CA ASN A 310 -11.65 -12.16 4.39
C ASN A 310 -10.44 -12.52 5.26
N PRO A 311 -10.60 -12.64 6.58
CA PRO A 311 -9.49 -12.87 7.51
C PRO A 311 -8.95 -14.31 7.48
N ALA A 312 -9.70 -15.27 6.97
CA ALA A 312 -9.34 -16.69 7.07
C ALA A 312 -7.94 -17.01 6.51
N PRO A 313 -7.54 -16.53 5.29
CA PRO A 313 -6.19 -16.83 4.79
C PRO A 313 -5.07 -16.21 5.63
N ALA A 314 -5.29 -15.02 6.22
CA ALA A 314 -4.30 -14.38 7.09
C ALA A 314 -4.14 -15.15 8.41
N VAL A 315 -5.25 -15.64 8.97
CA VAL A 315 -5.25 -16.48 10.18
C VAL A 315 -4.54 -17.81 9.90
N GLU A 316 -4.87 -18.48 8.78
CA GLU A 316 -4.23 -19.72 8.37
C GLU A 316 -2.72 -19.55 8.19
N PHE A 317 -2.28 -18.46 7.55
CA PHE A 317 -0.87 -18.13 7.39
C PHE A 317 -0.19 -17.90 8.75
N GLY A 318 -0.81 -17.09 9.62
CA GLY A 318 -0.28 -16.81 10.96
C GLY A 318 -0.14 -18.08 11.81
N GLN A 319 -1.16 -18.95 11.78
CA GLN A 319 -1.14 -20.25 12.49
C GLN A 319 -0.04 -21.17 11.94
N ALA A 320 0.09 -21.29 10.63
CA ALA A 320 1.12 -22.10 9.99
C ALA A 320 2.54 -21.62 10.29
N LEU A 321 2.72 -20.30 10.44
CA LEU A 321 3.99 -19.68 10.82
C LEU A 321 4.25 -19.74 12.34
N GLY A 322 3.22 -19.99 13.16
CA GLY A 322 3.29 -19.85 14.62
C GLY A 322 3.38 -18.40 15.10
N ALA A 323 2.89 -17.45 14.29
CA ALA A 323 2.88 -16.05 14.62
C ALA A 323 1.72 -15.70 15.56
N PRO A 324 1.89 -14.72 16.49
CA PRO A 324 0.78 -14.15 17.25
C PRO A 324 -0.31 -13.57 16.35
N ILE A 325 -1.57 -13.83 16.72
CA ILE A 325 -2.76 -13.32 16.04
C ILE A 325 -3.56 -12.48 17.01
N VAL A 326 -3.86 -11.24 16.61
CA VAL A 326 -4.71 -10.30 17.34
C VAL A 326 -6.03 -10.18 16.60
N ASP A 327 -7.11 -10.60 17.23
CA ASP A 327 -8.47 -10.45 16.71
C ASP A 327 -9.11 -9.16 17.25
N LEU A 328 -9.58 -8.30 16.35
CA LEU A 328 -10.30 -7.07 16.66
C LEU A 328 -11.80 -7.36 16.67
N GLU A 329 -12.33 -7.81 17.84
CA GLU A 329 -13.76 -8.10 18.02
C GLU A 329 -14.55 -6.79 18.04
N SER A 330 -15.15 -6.44 16.92
CA SER A 330 -15.89 -5.20 16.72
C SER A 330 -16.94 -5.35 15.62
N SER A 331 -18.06 -4.66 15.74
CA SER A 331 -19.05 -4.57 14.67
C SER A 331 -18.60 -3.68 13.49
N CYS A 332 -17.46 -3.02 13.61
CA CYS A 332 -16.93 -2.11 12.58
C CYS A 332 -16.43 -2.83 11.30
N GLY A 333 -16.34 -4.15 11.31
CA GLY A 333 -15.95 -4.92 10.10
C GLY A 333 -14.54 -4.59 9.64
N HIS A 334 -14.38 -4.17 8.38
CA HIS A 334 -13.07 -3.85 7.80
C HIS A 334 -12.38 -2.66 8.48
N ILE A 335 -13.15 -1.67 8.95
CA ILE A 335 -12.61 -0.51 9.69
C ILE A 335 -12.46 -0.76 11.19
N SER A 336 -12.31 -2.00 11.64
CA SER A 336 -12.17 -2.35 13.07
C SER A 336 -11.03 -1.60 13.76
N THR A 337 -9.98 -1.22 13.04
CA THR A 337 -8.88 -0.38 13.57
C THR A 337 -9.31 1.03 13.98
N ALA A 338 -10.45 1.52 13.50
CA ALA A 338 -11.03 2.78 13.94
C ALA A 338 -11.84 2.64 15.24
N CYS A 339 -12.34 1.43 15.54
CA CYS A 339 -13.19 1.14 16.69
C CYS A 339 -12.40 0.50 17.84
N VAL A 340 -11.38 -0.29 17.50
CA VAL A 340 -10.50 -0.96 18.46
C VAL A 340 -9.09 -0.44 18.31
N SER A 341 -8.50 0.08 19.37
CA SER A 341 -7.15 0.65 19.32
C SER A 341 -6.10 -0.45 19.09
N VAL A 342 -5.41 -0.38 17.96
CA VAL A 342 -4.25 -1.24 17.61
C VAL A 342 -2.93 -0.65 18.07
N GLY A 343 -2.88 0.65 18.39
CA GLY A 343 -1.66 1.37 18.74
C GLY A 343 -0.83 0.69 19.84
N PRO A 344 -1.41 0.35 21.01
CA PRO A 344 -0.65 -0.28 22.09
C PRO A 344 -0.02 -1.62 21.71
N VAL A 345 -0.74 -2.48 20.97
CA VAL A 345 -0.22 -3.79 20.57
C VAL A 345 0.87 -3.68 19.52
N VAL A 346 0.69 -2.81 18.53
CA VAL A 346 1.71 -2.56 17.51
C VAL A 346 2.96 -1.93 18.13
N ALA A 347 2.82 -0.89 18.97
CA ALA A 347 3.95 -0.27 19.64
C ALA A 347 4.73 -1.25 20.52
N ASN A 348 4.01 -2.10 21.29
CA ASN A 348 4.67 -3.14 22.09
C ASN A 348 5.40 -4.16 21.22
N PHE A 349 4.80 -4.60 20.11
CA PHE A 349 5.45 -5.54 19.20
C PHE A 349 6.70 -4.96 18.53
N LEU A 350 6.65 -3.70 18.10
CA LEU A 350 7.81 -3.01 17.54
C LEU A 350 8.98 -2.93 18.54
N ASP A 351 8.68 -2.77 19.82
CA ASP A 351 9.66 -2.61 20.90
C ASP A 351 10.11 -3.95 21.49
N ASN A 352 9.19 -4.89 21.68
CA ASN A 352 9.41 -6.16 22.35
C ASN A 352 8.66 -7.31 21.65
N PRO A 353 9.09 -7.70 20.45
CA PRO A 353 8.37 -8.69 19.63
C PRO A 353 8.26 -10.07 20.27
N ALA A 354 9.12 -10.39 21.25
CA ALA A 354 9.04 -11.67 21.97
C ALA A 354 7.89 -11.75 22.99
N SER A 355 7.29 -10.62 23.36
CA SER A 355 6.15 -10.56 24.29
C SER A 355 4.79 -10.75 23.62
N ALA A 356 4.73 -10.73 22.29
CA ALA A 356 3.49 -10.85 21.56
C ALA A 356 2.89 -12.27 21.70
N HIS A 357 1.59 -12.32 21.86
CA HIS A 357 0.82 -13.55 22.00
C HIS A 357 -0.56 -13.39 21.37
N ASN A 358 -1.28 -14.48 21.20
CA ASN A 358 -2.66 -14.41 20.69
C ASN A 358 -3.55 -13.66 21.69
N GLU A 359 -4.28 -12.68 21.20
CA GLU A 359 -5.24 -11.94 22.01
C GLU A 359 -6.48 -11.53 21.21
N THR A 360 -7.60 -11.33 21.91
CA THR A 360 -8.80 -10.70 21.36
C THR A 360 -8.97 -9.34 22.00
N ARG A 361 -9.06 -8.30 21.18
CA ARG A 361 -9.30 -6.92 21.62
C ARG A 361 -10.71 -6.50 21.24
N LYS A 362 -11.42 -5.96 22.21
CA LYS A 362 -12.82 -5.56 22.05
C LYS A 362 -12.95 -4.05 21.88
N GLU A 363 -14.01 -3.65 21.21
CA GLU A 363 -14.44 -2.25 21.17
C GLU A 363 -14.64 -1.74 22.60
N SER A 364 -14.07 -0.57 22.91
CA SER A 364 -14.28 0.05 24.21
C SER A 364 -15.73 0.50 24.32
N PRO A 365 -16.41 0.28 25.48
CA PRO A 365 -17.75 0.80 25.68
C PRO A 365 -17.77 2.31 25.44
N LYS A 366 -18.69 2.78 24.60
CA LYS A 366 -18.90 4.22 24.40
C LYS A 366 -19.28 4.83 25.74
N LYS A 367 -18.49 5.81 26.22
CA LYS A 367 -18.82 6.62 27.39
C LYS A 367 -19.92 7.61 27.07
#